data_b3c2b36fd5f517b8229339ee6762838a
#
_entry.id   b3c2b36fd5f517b8229339ee6762838a
#
_cell.length_a   1.000
_cell.length_b   1.000
_cell.length_c   1.000
_cell.angle_alpha   90.00
_cell.angle_beta   90.00
_cell.angle_gamma   90.00
#
_symmetry.space_group_name_H-M   'P 1'
#
loop_
_entity.id
_entity.type
_entity.pdbx_description
1 polymer ?
#
loop_
_entity_poly.entity_id
_entity_poly.type
_entity_poly.pdbx_seq_one_letter_code
_entity_poly.pdbx_strand_id
1 'polypeptide(L)'
;SLSKRQGFAEYWYTFMTTGGDSGTGGGSGITPDIPSGWTLDKPINTSGYIASSYEYKQCTWFTWNRAKDFGITFGMYMGNGADWQKQAGYTVTTTPTIHSAVSFSGGQTVGGQWNADPVYGHVAFVEGIHSDGSVLISQSGTGFSTVYTFQVLTKAQASQLHYVIGK
;
A
#
# COMPACT_ATOMS: atom_id res chain seq x y z
N SER A 1 17.48 2.32 -3.63
CA SER A 1 18.11 3.29 -2.75
C SER A 1 17.11 4.31 -2.24
N LEU A 2 17.50 5.04 -1.25
CA LEU A 2 16.64 6.06 -0.65
C LEU A 2 16.27 7.15 -1.66
N SER A 3 17.21 7.57 -2.48
CA SER A 3 16.95 8.61 -3.48
C SER A 3 15.92 8.15 -4.52
N LYS A 4 15.91 6.88 -4.82
CA LYS A 4 14.95 6.32 -5.77
C LYS A 4 13.55 6.23 -5.17
N ARG A 5 13.46 5.95 -3.88
CA ARG A 5 12.18 6.01 -3.18
C ARG A 5 11.63 7.42 -3.11
N GLN A 6 12.51 8.39 -3.16
CA GLN A 6 12.12 9.78 -3.17
C GLN A 6 11.36 10.13 -4.45
N GLY A 7 11.72 9.56 -5.59
CA GLY A 7 10.94 9.72 -6.81
C GLY A 7 9.50 9.25 -6.64
N PHE A 8 9.33 8.09 -6.01
CA PHE A 8 8.00 7.59 -5.67
C PHE A 8 7.27 8.58 -4.75
N ALA A 9 7.96 9.11 -3.77
CA ALA A 9 7.39 10.06 -2.84
C ALA A 9 6.92 11.34 -3.54
N GLU A 10 7.59 11.76 -4.59
CA GLU A 10 7.18 12.94 -5.35
C GLU A 10 5.83 12.73 -6.02
N TYR A 11 5.58 11.56 -6.58
CA TYR A 11 4.26 11.26 -7.14
C TYR A 11 3.18 11.36 -6.08
N TRP A 12 3.42 10.77 -4.94
CA TRP A 12 2.47 10.81 -3.84
C TRP A 12 2.24 12.24 -3.37
N TYR A 13 3.31 12.99 -3.22
CA TYR A 13 3.20 14.36 -2.75
C TYR A 13 2.37 15.21 -3.70
N THR A 14 2.62 15.10 -4.98
CA THR A 14 1.85 15.85 -5.99
C THR A 14 0.38 15.48 -5.91
N PHE A 15 0.07 14.21 -5.80
CA PHE A 15 -1.31 13.74 -5.67
C PHE A 15 -1.98 14.34 -4.43
N MET A 16 -1.31 14.25 -3.31
CA MET A 16 -1.90 14.71 -2.05
C MET A 16 -2.09 16.22 -2.02
N THR A 17 -1.18 16.97 -2.61
CA THR A 17 -1.30 18.42 -2.62
C THR A 17 -2.36 18.93 -3.58
N THR A 18 -2.67 18.18 -4.62
CA THR A 18 -3.62 18.64 -5.64
C THR A 18 -5.05 18.21 -5.36
N GLY A 19 -5.24 17.06 -4.77
CA GLY A 19 -6.61 16.57 -4.63
C GLY A 19 -6.91 15.95 -3.31
N GLY A 20 -5.94 15.87 -2.50
CA GLY A 20 -6.12 15.03 -1.39
C GLY A 20 -6.43 15.71 -0.12
N ASP A 21 -5.51 15.65 0.70
CA ASP A 21 -5.64 16.06 2.06
C ASP A 21 -5.98 17.54 2.15
N SER A 22 -6.86 17.86 3.00
CA SER A 22 -7.29 19.22 3.26
C SER A 22 -6.21 20.07 3.91
N GLY A 23 -4.98 19.66 3.83
CA GLY A 23 -3.90 20.46 4.36
C GLY A 23 -3.82 20.48 5.86
N THR A 24 -4.30 19.48 6.48
CA THR A 24 -4.14 19.37 7.92
C THR A 24 -2.69 19.26 8.31
N GLY A 25 -1.83 19.14 7.33
CA GLY A 25 -0.39 19.27 7.51
C GLY A 25 0.18 18.32 8.52
N GLY A 26 1.44 18.16 8.44
CA GLY A 26 2.15 17.48 9.48
C GLY A 26 1.89 16.00 9.66
N GLY A 27 0.87 15.48 9.26
CA GLY A 27 0.58 14.05 9.29
C GLY A 27 0.76 13.30 10.60
N SER A 28 1.68 13.72 11.43
CA SER A 28 1.96 13.05 12.69
C SER A 28 0.75 13.15 13.61
N GLY A 29 0.26 12.00 14.05
CA GLY A 29 -0.92 11.95 14.90
C GLY A 29 -2.24 12.08 14.18
N ILE A 30 -2.24 12.37 12.89
CA ILE A 30 -3.45 12.43 12.08
C ILE A 30 -3.76 11.03 11.56
N THR A 31 -4.98 10.57 11.84
CA THR A 31 -5.45 9.27 11.36
C THR A 31 -6.34 9.50 10.13
N PRO A 32 -6.06 8.85 9.02
CA PRO A 32 -6.93 8.99 7.85
C PRO A 32 -8.28 8.34 8.11
N ASP A 33 -9.32 8.91 7.50
CA ASP A 33 -10.66 8.36 7.58
C ASP A 33 -10.75 7.09 6.73
N ILE A 34 -11.49 6.12 7.26
CA ILE A 34 -11.83 4.93 6.47
C ILE A 34 -12.90 5.35 5.45
N PRO A 35 -12.73 5.03 4.17
CA PRO A 35 -13.73 5.39 3.17
C PRO A 35 -15.13 4.90 3.53
N SER A 36 -16.13 5.69 3.18
CA SER A 36 -17.52 5.39 3.48
C SER A 36 -17.93 4.02 2.92
N GLY A 37 -18.61 3.24 3.74
CA GLY A 37 -19.04 1.90 3.34
C GLY A 37 -18.01 0.81 3.58
N TRP A 38 -16.88 1.14 4.18
CA TRP A 38 -15.82 0.18 4.48
C TRP A 38 -15.53 0.11 5.96
N THR A 39 -15.09 -1.06 6.39
CA THR A 39 -14.62 -1.30 7.76
C THR A 39 -13.31 -2.06 7.70
N LEU A 40 -12.52 -1.96 8.77
CA LEU A 40 -11.28 -2.72 8.91
C LEU A 40 -11.53 -3.92 9.81
N ASP A 41 -10.96 -5.06 9.45
CA ASP A 41 -11.03 -6.25 10.30
C ASP A 41 -10.25 -6.08 11.61
N LYS A 42 -9.19 -5.27 11.56
CA LYS A 42 -8.44 -4.85 12.75
C LYS A 42 -8.06 -3.39 12.62
N PRO A 43 -8.11 -2.62 13.72
CA PRO A 43 -7.64 -1.23 13.67
C PRO A 43 -6.16 -1.17 13.28
N ILE A 44 -5.77 -0.07 12.64
CA ILE A 44 -4.38 0.19 12.31
C ILE A 44 -3.78 1.05 13.41
N ASN A 45 -2.72 0.54 14.02
CA ASN A 45 -1.93 1.30 15.00
C ASN A 45 -0.46 1.16 14.64
N THR A 46 0.08 2.19 14.01
CA THR A 46 1.45 2.16 13.51
C THR A 46 2.50 2.38 14.59
N SER A 47 2.12 2.72 15.81
CA SER A 47 3.08 3.02 16.87
C SER A 47 3.96 1.82 17.22
N GLY A 48 3.48 0.61 17.02
CA GLY A 48 4.23 -0.61 17.26
C GLY A 48 4.97 -1.15 16.04
N TYR A 49 4.87 -0.47 14.90
CA TYR A 49 5.52 -0.94 13.68
C TYR A 49 7.03 -0.71 13.75
N ILE A 50 7.78 -1.63 13.18
CA ILE A 50 9.25 -1.59 13.21
C ILE A 50 9.81 -1.25 11.83
N ALA A 51 10.91 -0.51 11.82
CA ALA A 51 11.68 -0.26 10.61
C ALA A 51 12.87 -1.22 10.60
N SER A 52 12.66 -2.38 9.98
CA SER A 52 13.72 -3.39 9.86
C SER A 52 14.58 -3.09 8.64
N SER A 53 14.48 -3.91 7.61
CA SER A 53 15.10 -3.65 6.31
C SER A 53 14.29 -2.67 5.46
N TYR A 54 13.03 -2.46 5.80
CA TYR A 54 12.14 -1.51 5.13
C TYR A 54 12.06 -0.23 5.95
N GLU A 55 12.39 0.87 5.33
CA GLU A 55 12.48 2.15 6.03
C GLU A 55 11.10 2.69 6.40
N TYR A 56 11.05 3.38 7.51
CA TYR A 56 9.85 4.00 8.03
C TYR A 56 9.11 4.81 6.96
N LYS A 57 7.81 4.63 6.94
CA LYS A 57 6.89 5.36 6.06
C LYS A 57 7.06 5.04 4.57
N GLN A 58 7.74 3.96 4.22
CA GLN A 58 7.75 3.43 2.85
C GLN A 58 6.58 2.48 2.66
N CYS A 59 6.19 2.25 1.40
CA CYS A 59 5.11 1.32 1.09
C CYS A 59 5.41 -0.10 1.58
N THR A 60 6.64 -0.52 1.46
CA THR A 60 7.10 -1.84 1.91
C THR A 60 7.08 -1.96 3.43
N TRP A 61 7.52 -0.92 4.13
CA TRP A 61 7.48 -0.86 5.58
C TRP A 61 6.05 -1.06 6.11
N PHE A 62 5.11 -0.33 5.56
CA PHE A 62 3.74 -0.40 6.03
C PHE A 62 3.13 -1.77 5.74
N THR A 63 3.26 -2.25 4.52
CA THR A 63 2.67 -3.53 4.12
C THR A 63 3.23 -4.70 4.93
N TRP A 64 4.54 -4.71 5.15
CA TRP A 64 5.18 -5.74 5.96
C TRP A 64 4.64 -5.75 7.38
N ASN A 65 4.56 -4.60 8.00
CA ASN A 65 4.06 -4.47 9.38
C ASN A 65 2.56 -4.74 9.47
N ARG A 66 1.79 -4.23 8.50
CA ARG A 66 0.33 -4.44 8.52
C ARG A 66 -0.03 -5.91 8.41
N ALA A 67 0.68 -6.64 7.57
CA ALA A 67 0.49 -8.08 7.45
C ALA A 67 0.70 -8.79 8.80
N LYS A 68 1.68 -8.36 9.56
CA LYS A 68 1.96 -8.94 10.86
C LYS A 68 0.84 -8.71 11.86
N ASP A 69 0.06 -7.67 11.71
CA ASP A 69 -1.14 -7.48 12.54
C ASP A 69 -2.10 -8.66 12.42
N PHE A 70 -2.10 -9.33 11.29
CA PHE A 70 -2.93 -10.49 11.01
C PHE A 70 -2.19 -11.83 11.16
N GLY A 71 -1.00 -11.81 11.72
CA GLY A 71 -0.19 -13.01 11.86
C GLY A 71 0.42 -13.49 10.54
N ILE A 72 0.46 -12.64 9.54
CA ILE A 72 0.96 -12.97 8.20
C ILE A 72 2.38 -12.42 8.06
N THR A 73 3.28 -13.24 7.53
CA THR A 73 4.69 -12.89 7.41
C THR A 73 5.10 -12.79 5.95
N PHE A 74 5.74 -11.67 5.61
CA PHE A 74 6.51 -11.51 4.38
C PHE A 74 7.99 -11.43 4.71
N GLY A 75 8.83 -11.80 3.76
CA GLY A 75 10.27 -11.72 3.93
C GLY A 75 10.75 -10.29 4.12
N MET A 76 11.87 -10.14 4.81
CA MET A 76 12.44 -8.82 5.11
C MET A 76 13.25 -8.22 3.97
N TYR A 77 13.47 -8.97 2.90
CA TYR A 77 14.34 -8.55 1.79
C TYR A 77 13.67 -8.81 0.45
N MET A 78 12.40 -8.48 0.34
CA MET A 78 11.63 -8.71 -0.88
C MET A 78 11.81 -7.59 -1.92
N GLY A 79 12.61 -6.59 -1.61
CA GLY A 79 12.89 -5.51 -2.54
C GLY A 79 11.87 -4.39 -2.51
N ASN A 80 11.71 -3.73 -3.64
CA ASN A 80 10.76 -2.64 -3.82
C ASN A 80 9.36 -3.20 -4.08
N GLY A 81 8.36 -2.31 -4.13
CA GLY A 81 6.97 -2.75 -4.26
C GLY A 81 6.73 -3.67 -5.46
N ALA A 82 7.29 -3.34 -6.63
CA ALA A 82 7.12 -4.17 -7.82
C ALA A 82 7.80 -5.53 -7.71
N ASP A 83 8.80 -5.66 -6.86
CA ASP A 83 9.54 -6.91 -6.71
C ASP A 83 8.77 -7.96 -5.93
N TRP A 84 7.82 -7.54 -5.12
CA TRP A 84 7.06 -8.45 -4.27
C TRP A 84 6.30 -9.51 -5.09
N GLN A 85 5.76 -9.12 -6.24
CA GLN A 85 5.05 -10.05 -7.12
C GLN A 85 5.96 -11.06 -7.81
N LYS A 86 7.28 -10.87 -7.70
CA LYS A 86 8.27 -11.73 -8.35
C LYS A 86 9.00 -12.64 -7.37
N GLN A 87 8.63 -12.61 -6.09
CA GLN A 87 9.34 -13.39 -5.07
C GLN A 87 9.05 -14.87 -5.19
N ALA A 88 10.10 -15.67 -5.25
CA ALA A 88 9.97 -17.14 -5.20
C ALA A 88 9.42 -17.58 -3.84
N GLY A 89 8.65 -18.63 -3.84
CA GLY A 89 8.13 -19.21 -2.61
C GLY A 89 6.82 -18.61 -2.12
N TYR A 90 6.28 -17.61 -2.83
CA TYR A 90 4.97 -17.01 -2.50
C TYR A 90 3.97 -17.32 -3.60
N THR A 91 2.74 -17.55 -3.21
CA THR A 91 1.65 -17.65 -4.19
C THR A 91 1.27 -16.25 -4.64
N VAL A 92 1.27 -16.03 -5.94
CA VAL A 92 0.88 -14.76 -6.56
C VAL A 92 -0.27 -15.01 -7.48
N THR A 93 -1.33 -14.23 -7.34
CA THR A 93 -2.56 -14.37 -8.12
C THR A 93 -3.05 -13.00 -8.59
N THR A 94 -3.84 -12.99 -9.64
CA THR A 94 -4.53 -11.76 -10.09
C THR A 94 -5.92 -11.62 -9.48
N THR A 95 -6.34 -12.59 -8.69
CA THR A 95 -7.62 -12.52 -7.97
C THR A 95 -7.42 -11.80 -6.64
N PRO A 96 -8.14 -10.70 -6.38
CA PRO A 96 -8.05 -10.02 -5.10
C PRO A 96 -8.24 -11.00 -3.93
N THR A 97 -7.33 -10.94 -3.00
CA THR A 97 -7.29 -11.86 -1.85
C THR A 97 -7.19 -11.04 -0.58
N ILE A 98 -8.07 -11.33 0.37
CA ILE A 98 -8.09 -10.60 1.64
C ILE A 98 -6.76 -10.75 2.38
N HIS A 99 -6.29 -9.67 2.98
CA HIS A 99 -5.07 -9.62 3.78
C HIS A 99 -3.82 -10.07 3.01
N SER A 100 -3.84 -9.92 1.69
CA SER A 100 -2.65 -10.12 0.86
C SER A 100 -1.95 -8.79 0.60
N ALA A 101 -0.72 -8.86 0.11
CA ALA A 101 -0.02 -7.68 -0.38
C ALA A 101 -0.32 -7.51 -1.86
N VAL A 102 -0.81 -6.34 -2.24
CA VAL A 102 -1.05 -6.05 -3.66
C VAL A 102 0.16 -5.30 -4.21
N SER A 103 0.80 -5.90 -5.20
CA SER A 103 2.04 -5.40 -5.80
C SER A 103 1.75 -4.77 -7.15
N PHE A 104 2.20 -3.55 -7.34
CA PHE A 104 2.01 -2.77 -8.55
C PHE A 104 3.33 -2.72 -9.31
N SER A 105 3.27 -3.00 -10.60
CA SER A 105 4.43 -2.88 -11.47
C SER A 105 4.85 -1.42 -11.63
N GLY A 106 6.08 -1.20 -12.06
CA GLY A 106 6.56 0.15 -12.31
C GLY A 106 5.66 0.88 -13.31
N GLY A 107 5.23 2.07 -12.93
CA GLY A 107 4.36 2.90 -13.77
C GLY A 107 2.90 2.49 -13.82
N GLN A 108 2.52 1.42 -13.13
CA GLN A 108 1.14 0.95 -13.15
C GLN A 108 0.21 1.93 -12.45
N THR A 109 -0.97 2.15 -13.03
CA THR A 109 -1.96 3.06 -12.48
C THR A 109 -2.53 2.50 -11.18
N VAL A 110 -2.62 3.35 -10.17
CA VAL A 110 -3.22 3.00 -8.89
C VAL A 110 -4.57 3.70 -8.78
N GLY A 111 -5.62 2.94 -9.01
CA GLY A 111 -6.98 3.44 -8.93
C GLY A 111 -7.31 4.54 -9.94
N GLY A 112 -6.56 4.66 -11.01
CA GLY A 112 -6.78 5.66 -12.04
C GLY A 112 -6.43 7.09 -11.64
N GLN A 113 -5.90 7.30 -10.44
CA GLN A 113 -5.63 8.64 -9.92
C GLN A 113 -4.15 9.02 -10.02
N TRP A 114 -3.26 8.07 -9.92
CA TRP A 114 -1.83 8.30 -10.00
C TRP A 114 -1.13 7.01 -10.40
N ASN A 115 0.10 7.12 -10.82
CA ASN A 115 0.90 5.97 -11.24
C ASN A 115 1.91 5.60 -10.16
N ALA A 116 2.15 4.31 -10.00
CA ALA A 116 3.23 3.82 -9.18
C ALA A 116 4.57 4.30 -9.75
N ASP A 117 5.58 4.39 -8.90
CA ASP A 117 6.93 4.76 -9.34
C ASP A 117 7.31 3.96 -10.58
N PRO A 118 7.80 4.63 -11.64
CA PRO A 118 8.08 3.94 -12.91
C PRO A 118 9.14 2.85 -12.81
N VAL A 119 10.01 2.92 -11.81
CA VAL A 119 11.07 1.93 -11.62
C VAL A 119 10.74 0.95 -10.50
N TYR A 120 10.28 1.45 -9.37
CA TYR A 120 10.15 0.66 -8.14
C TYR A 120 8.75 0.13 -7.88
N GLY A 121 7.77 0.62 -8.64
CA GLY A 121 6.39 0.20 -8.43
C GLY A 121 5.87 0.60 -7.07
N HIS A 122 4.97 -0.22 -6.54
CA HIS A 122 4.32 0.06 -5.27
C HIS A 122 3.81 -1.25 -4.66
N VAL A 123 3.61 -1.27 -3.36
CA VAL A 123 2.94 -2.37 -2.68
C VAL A 123 2.00 -1.79 -1.62
N ALA A 124 0.84 -2.41 -1.47
CA ALA A 124 -0.16 -2.02 -0.50
C ALA A 124 -0.77 -3.26 0.14
N PHE A 125 -1.63 -3.08 1.12
CA PHE A 125 -2.26 -4.17 1.84
C PHE A 125 -3.75 -4.20 1.54
N VAL A 126 -4.31 -5.39 1.31
CA VAL A 126 -5.75 -5.57 1.04
C VAL A 126 -6.50 -5.65 2.36
N GLU A 127 -7.27 -4.61 2.65
CA GLU A 127 -8.04 -4.53 3.90
C GLU A 127 -9.43 -5.13 3.78
N GLY A 128 -10.04 -5.06 2.61
CA GLY A 128 -11.39 -5.55 2.42
C GLY A 128 -11.74 -5.76 0.95
N ILE A 129 -12.72 -6.61 0.73
CA ILE A 129 -13.24 -6.91 -0.61
C ILE A 129 -14.76 -6.92 -0.51
N HIS A 130 -15.45 -6.11 -1.31
CA HIS A 130 -16.89 -6.09 -1.37
C HIS A 130 -17.43 -7.13 -2.35
N SER A 131 -18.70 -7.46 -2.23
CA SER A 131 -19.35 -8.42 -3.11
C SER A 131 -19.39 -7.98 -4.56
N ASP A 132 -19.31 -6.67 -4.82
CA ASP A 132 -19.24 -6.13 -6.17
C ASP A 132 -17.83 -6.21 -6.78
N GLY A 133 -16.87 -6.73 -6.04
CA GLY A 133 -15.49 -6.89 -6.49
C GLY A 133 -14.58 -5.70 -6.21
N SER A 134 -15.11 -4.63 -5.64
CA SER A 134 -14.26 -3.51 -5.25
C SER A 134 -13.39 -3.89 -4.06
N VAL A 135 -12.24 -3.23 -3.93
CA VAL A 135 -11.20 -3.57 -2.96
C VAL A 135 -10.77 -2.32 -2.22
N LEU A 136 -10.68 -2.43 -0.90
CA LEU A 136 -10.06 -1.40 -0.09
C LEU A 136 -8.61 -1.78 0.17
N ILE A 137 -7.70 -0.86 -0.14
CA ILE A 137 -6.29 -1.02 0.19
C ILE A 137 -5.85 0.03 1.20
N SER A 138 -4.88 -0.34 2.02
CA SER A 138 -4.16 0.57 2.89
C SER A 138 -2.70 0.62 2.44
N GLN A 139 -2.08 1.78 2.57
CA GLN A 139 -0.78 2.01 1.96
C GLN A 139 -0.05 3.15 2.64
N SER A 140 1.26 3.17 2.48
CA SER A 140 2.10 4.26 2.97
C SER A 140 3.05 4.74 1.87
N GLY A 141 3.62 5.89 2.07
CA GLY A 141 4.60 6.48 1.18
C GLY A 141 5.05 7.81 1.77
N THR A 142 6.30 8.16 1.54
CA THR A 142 6.90 9.36 2.16
C THR A 142 6.25 10.66 1.71
N GLY A 143 5.52 10.64 0.59
CA GLY A 143 4.82 11.81 0.09
C GLY A 143 3.45 12.06 0.71
N PHE A 144 2.90 11.10 1.45
CA PHE A 144 1.61 11.30 2.10
C PHE A 144 1.76 12.22 3.32
N SER A 145 0.72 13.00 3.57
CA SER A 145 0.67 13.83 4.78
C SER A 145 0.39 13.02 6.05
N THR A 146 -0.19 11.84 5.89
CA THR A 146 -0.46 10.89 6.97
C THR A 146 0.53 9.73 6.90
N VAL A 147 0.68 8.99 8.01
CA VAL A 147 1.59 7.84 8.03
C VAL A 147 1.13 6.77 7.06
N TYR A 148 -0.17 6.59 6.93
CA TYR A 148 -0.77 5.69 5.95
C TYR A 148 -2.06 6.31 5.41
N THR A 149 -2.59 5.76 4.32
CA THR A 149 -3.85 6.20 3.77
C THR A 149 -4.60 5.03 3.14
N PHE A 150 -5.80 5.29 2.67
CA PHE A 150 -6.64 4.28 2.05
C PHE A 150 -6.97 4.66 0.62
N GLN A 151 -7.29 3.64 -0.18
CA GLN A 151 -7.84 3.86 -1.51
C GLN A 151 -8.80 2.72 -1.84
N VAL A 152 -9.90 3.05 -2.51
CA VAL A 152 -10.84 2.06 -3.03
C VAL A 152 -10.53 1.84 -4.49
N LEU A 153 -10.37 0.57 -4.86
CA LEU A 153 -10.19 0.17 -6.25
C LEU A 153 -11.50 -0.42 -6.75
N THR A 154 -11.88 -0.07 -7.99
CA THR A 154 -13.00 -0.75 -8.63
C THR A 154 -12.61 -2.19 -8.95
N LYS A 155 -13.61 -3.04 -9.23
CA LYS A 155 -13.34 -4.41 -9.65
C LYS A 155 -12.40 -4.46 -10.85
N ALA A 156 -12.61 -3.60 -11.83
CA ALA A 156 -11.77 -3.56 -13.03
C ALA A 156 -10.33 -3.18 -12.70
N GLN A 157 -10.14 -2.20 -11.84
CA GLN A 157 -8.81 -1.78 -11.41
C GLN A 157 -8.13 -2.90 -10.61
N ALA A 158 -8.85 -3.49 -9.68
CA ALA A 158 -8.31 -4.55 -8.82
C ALA A 158 -7.89 -5.79 -9.60
N SER A 159 -8.60 -6.11 -10.69
CA SER A 159 -8.31 -7.29 -11.51
C SER A 159 -7.03 -7.17 -12.32
N GLN A 160 -6.45 -5.99 -12.41
CA GLN A 160 -5.21 -5.77 -13.16
C GLN A 160 -3.95 -5.93 -12.32
N LEU A 161 -4.10 -6.23 -11.05
CA LEU A 161 -3.00 -6.21 -10.08
C LEU A 161 -2.59 -7.62 -9.68
N HIS A 162 -1.47 -7.70 -8.98
CA HIS A 162 -0.93 -8.96 -8.49
C HIS A 162 -1.02 -9.00 -6.97
N TYR A 163 -1.58 -10.06 -6.45
CA TYR A 163 -1.79 -10.26 -5.01
C TYR A 163 -0.84 -11.34 -4.52
N VAL A 164 0.00 -10.98 -3.57
CA VAL A 164 1.03 -11.84 -3.01
C VAL A 164 0.54 -12.33 -1.66
N ILE A 165 0.37 -13.64 -1.56
CA ILE A 165 -0.18 -14.25 -0.35
C ILE A 165 0.97 -14.55 0.59
N GLY A 166 0.94 -13.93 1.77
CA GLY A 166 1.97 -14.09 2.78
C GLY A 166 1.83 -15.40 3.55
N LYS A 167 2.79 -15.64 4.39
CA LYS A 167 2.89 -16.85 5.20
C LYS A 167 2.63 -16.49 6.65
#